data_40b4bf2f879c597c8b1255864764a58f
#
_entry.id   40b4bf2f879c597c8b1255864764a58f
#
_cell.length_a   1.000
_cell.length_b   1.000
_cell.length_c   1.000
_cell.angle_alpha   90.00
_cell.angle_beta   90.00
_cell.angle_gamma   90.00
#
_symmetry.space_group_name_H-M   'P 1'
#
loop_
_entity.id
_entity.type
_entity.pdbx_description
1 polymer ?
#
loop_
_entity_poly.entity_id
_entity_poly.type
_entity_poly.pdbx_seq_one_letter_code
_entity_poly.pdbx_strand_id
1 'polypeptide(L)'
;MADSNSEVTFAIVEHYGVLATENSGWTKEFNLVSWNQREAKYDIRSWAPDKKKMSRGITLTGLECDTLKRLLNRHPLSASNPSNGTPVQTSQS
;
A
#
# COMPACT_ATOMS: atom_id res chain seq x y z
N MET A 1 27.23 8.91 13.38
CA MET A 1 26.90 8.62 13.27
C MET A 1 26.37 8.03 12.75
N ALA A 2 26.22 7.96 12.69
CA ALA A 2 25.82 7.57 12.34
C ALA A 2 25.14 7.10 11.92
N ASP A 3 25.29 6.44 11.86
CA ASP A 3 24.59 5.96 11.51
C ASP A 3 23.34 6.06 11.77
N SER A 4 23.00 6.49 12.66
CA SER A 4 21.65 6.86 12.87
C SER A 4 21.02 7.40 11.66
N ASN A 5 21.78 8.04 10.88
CA ASN A 5 21.20 8.58 9.70
C ASN A 5 20.76 7.50 8.76
N SER A 6 21.17 6.30 8.96
CA SER A 6 20.70 5.23 8.12
C SER A 6 19.37 4.69 8.60
N GLU A 7 18.93 5.11 9.74
CA GLU A 7 17.66 4.63 10.25
C GLU A 7 16.52 5.48 9.72
N VAL A 8 15.47 4.81 9.31
CA VAL A 8 14.26 5.48 8.88
C VAL A 8 13.28 5.41 10.04
N THR A 9 12.86 6.57 10.51
CA THR A 9 11.82 6.60 11.52
C THR A 9 10.48 6.77 10.82
N PHE A 10 9.45 6.22 11.42
CA PHE A 10 8.13 6.32 10.83
C PHE A 10 7.07 6.24 11.90
N ALA A 11 5.90 6.74 11.56
CA ALA A 11 4.72 6.61 12.40
C ALA A 11 3.54 6.35 11.50
N ILE A 12 2.80 5.29 11.76
CA ILE A 12 1.57 5.03 11.04
C ILE A 12 0.52 5.91 11.67
N VAL A 13 0.15 6.96 10.94
CA VAL A 13 -0.81 7.94 11.44
C VAL A 13 -2.21 7.37 11.37
N GLU A 14 -2.51 6.65 10.29
CA GLU A 14 -3.82 6.05 10.14
C GLU A 14 -3.68 4.78 9.31
N HIS A 15 -4.36 3.75 9.75
CA HIS A 15 -4.37 2.47 9.04
C HIS A 15 -5.70 2.37 8.31
N TYR A 16 -5.64 2.28 6.99
CA TYR A 16 -6.86 2.22 6.19
C TYR A 16 -7.31 0.79 5.94
N GLY A 17 -6.38 -0.13 5.76
CA GLY A 17 -6.78 -1.50 5.57
C GLY A 17 -5.67 -2.38 5.04
N VAL A 18 -5.96 -3.66 4.98
CA VAL A 18 -5.05 -4.67 4.48
C VAL A 18 -5.50 -5.06 3.09
N LEU A 19 -4.57 -5.02 2.14
CA LEU A 19 -4.85 -5.42 0.78
C LEU A 19 -4.66 -6.91 0.58
N ALA A 20 -3.70 -7.49 1.27
CA ALA A 20 -3.40 -8.91 1.13
C ALA A 20 -2.60 -9.39 2.33
N THR A 21 -2.78 -10.65 2.67
CA THR A 21 -1.97 -11.31 3.69
C THR A 21 -1.12 -12.35 2.99
N GLU A 22 0.19 -12.26 3.18
CA GLU A 22 1.13 -13.16 2.54
C GLU A 22 1.34 -14.40 3.39
N ASN A 23 1.85 -15.45 2.75
CA ASN A 23 2.07 -16.70 3.45
C ASN A 23 3.03 -16.55 4.63
N SER A 24 3.93 -15.60 4.52
CA SER A 24 4.90 -15.34 5.58
C SER A 24 4.28 -14.68 6.80
N GLY A 25 3.04 -14.25 6.70
CA GLY A 25 2.40 -13.49 7.75
C GLY A 25 2.52 -11.99 7.56
N TRP A 26 3.27 -11.55 6.57
CA TRP A 26 3.33 -10.14 6.25
C TRP A 26 2.03 -9.70 5.61
N THR A 27 1.66 -8.45 5.82
CA THR A 27 0.43 -7.91 5.25
C THR A 27 0.76 -6.71 4.38
N LYS A 28 0.20 -6.70 3.19
CA LYS A 28 0.30 -5.54 2.33
C LYS A 28 -0.81 -4.58 2.74
N GLU A 29 -0.43 -3.38 3.10
CA GLU A 29 -1.37 -2.46 3.75
C GLU A 29 -1.38 -1.11 3.08
N PHE A 30 -2.52 -0.46 3.18
CA PHE A 30 -2.70 0.92 2.76
C PHE A 30 -2.83 1.75 4.03
N ASN A 31 -1.90 2.68 4.22
CA ASN A 31 -1.81 3.47 5.43
C ASN A 31 -1.47 4.92 5.11
N LEU A 32 -1.66 5.77 6.10
CA LEU A 32 -1.13 7.13 6.08
C LEU A 32 0.08 7.10 7.00
N VAL A 33 1.26 7.40 6.47
CA VAL A 33 2.52 7.22 7.19
C VAL A 33 3.32 8.50 7.17
N SER A 34 3.82 8.87 8.34
CA SER A 34 4.76 9.98 8.48
C SER A 34 6.16 9.40 8.51
N TRP A 35 6.96 9.74 7.52
CA TRP A 35 8.33 9.25 7.39
C TRP A 35 9.29 10.32 7.90
N ASN A 36 10.17 9.92 8.82
CA ASN A 36 11.19 10.83 9.33
C ASN A 36 10.58 12.12 9.86
N GLN A 37 9.40 12.00 10.48
CA GLN A 37 8.71 13.13 11.11
C GLN A 37 8.29 14.20 10.12
N ARG A 38 8.18 13.82 8.86
CA ARG A 38 7.69 14.73 7.83
C ARG A 38 6.20 14.58 7.69
N GLU A 39 5.62 15.41 6.86
CA GLU A 39 4.20 15.36 6.59
C GLU A 39 3.80 13.98 6.13
N ALA A 40 2.69 13.47 6.68
CA ALA A 40 2.25 12.12 6.36
C ALA A 40 1.82 12.01 4.91
N LYS A 41 2.10 10.85 4.33
CA LYS A 41 1.71 10.54 2.96
C LYS A 41 1.05 9.18 2.92
N TYR A 42 0.28 8.97 1.87
CA TYR A 42 -0.35 7.67 1.66
C TYR A 42 0.72 6.67 1.24
N ASP A 43 0.55 5.44 1.67
CA ASP A 43 1.60 4.46 1.52
C ASP A 43 1.00 3.07 1.33
N ILE A 44 1.58 2.33 0.40
CA ILE A 44 1.20 0.95 0.16
C ILE A 44 2.47 0.13 0.20
N ARG A 45 2.57 -0.78 1.15
CA ARG A 45 3.71 -1.70 1.24
C ARG A 45 3.35 -2.84 2.16
N SER A 46 4.23 -3.83 2.20
CA SER A 46 4.04 -4.97 3.08
C SER A 46 4.74 -4.71 4.40
N TRP A 47 4.13 -5.14 5.46
CA TRP A 47 4.63 -4.97 6.83
C TRP A 47 4.75 -6.33 7.50
N ALA A 48 5.80 -6.49 8.27
CA ALA A 48 5.99 -7.69 9.08
C ALA A 48 4.90 -7.74 10.17
N PRO A 49 4.66 -8.92 10.72
CA PRO A 49 3.64 -9.03 11.77
C PRO A 49 3.86 -8.10 12.95
N ASP A 50 5.11 -7.83 13.30
CA ASP A 50 5.40 -6.94 14.41
C ASP A 50 5.40 -5.47 14.01
N LYS A 51 5.20 -5.17 12.72
CA LYS A 51 5.16 -3.82 12.18
C LYS A 51 6.48 -3.07 12.34
N LYS A 52 7.55 -3.78 12.59
CA LYS A 52 8.87 -3.15 12.74
C LYS A 52 9.66 -3.21 11.45
N LYS A 53 9.35 -4.15 10.59
CA LYS A 53 10.02 -4.28 9.31
C LYS A 53 9.01 -4.09 8.20
N MET A 54 9.49 -3.66 7.07
CA MET A 54 8.62 -3.36 5.95
C MET A 54 9.37 -3.62 4.66
N SER A 55 8.62 -3.88 3.62
CA SER A 55 9.16 -4.05 2.28
C SER A 55 9.29 -2.70 1.62
N ARG A 56 9.82 -2.70 0.42
CA ARG A 56 9.68 -1.55 -0.44
C ARG A 56 8.21 -1.34 -0.73
N GLY A 57 7.87 -0.12 -1.01
CA GLY A 57 6.50 0.19 -1.31
C GLY A 57 6.42 1.45 -2.14
N ILE A 58 5.22 1.99 -2.23
CA ILE A 58 4.98 3.18 -2.99
C ILE A 58 4.33 4.21 -2.07
N THR A 59 4.79 5.45 -2.19
CA THR A 59 4.26 6.56 -1.42
C THR A 59 3.56 7.50 -2.37
N LEU A 60 2.38 7.93 -1.99
CA LEU A 60 1.56 8.80 -2.83
C LEU A 60 1.23 10.08 -2.09
N THR A 61 1.26 11.20 -2.82
CA THR A 61 0.72 12.43 -2.28
C THR A 61 -0.79 12.33 -2.25
N GLY A 62 -1.43 13.28 -1.55
CA GLY A 62 -2.87 13.32 -1.53
C GLY A 62 -3.48 13.44 -2.91
N LEU A 63 -2.87 14.27 -3.76
CA LEU A 63 -3.38 14.44 -5.12
C LEU A 63 -3.23 13.16 -5.93
N GLU A 64 -2.11 12.48 -5.78
CA GLU A 64 -1.90 11.23 -6.49
C GLU A 64 -2.89 10.17 -6.03
N CYS A 65 -3.13 10.11 -4.73
CA CYS A 65 -4.06 9.13 -4.20
C CYS A 65 -5.48 9.42 -4.68
N ASP A 66 -5.85 10.70 -4.74
CA ASP A 66 -7.16 11.07 -5.24
C ASP A 66 -7.32 10.70 -6.70
N THR A 67 -6.29 10.92 -7.49
CA THR A 67 -6.31 10.54 -8.89
C THR A 67 -6.46 9.02 -9.03
N LEU A 68 -5.72 8.27 -8.23
CA LEU A 68 -5.82 6.81 -8.26
C LEU A 68 -7.24 6.36 -7.94
N LYS A 69 -7.84 6.98 -6.92
CA LYS A 69 -9.20 6.65 -6.54
C LYS A 69 -10.16 6.86 -7.70
N ARG A 70 -10.01 7.97 -8.42
CA ARG A 70 -10.88 8.24 -9.56
C ARG A 70 -10.65 7.27 -10.69
N LEU A 71 -9.39 6.88 -10.92
CA LEU A 71 -9.10 5.91 -11.96
C LEU A 71 -9.70 4.56 -11.63
N LEU A 72 -9.58 4.14 -10.38
CA LEU A 72 -10.14 2.88 -9.94
C LEU A 72 -11.67 2.88 -10.09
N ASN A 73 -12.30 4.00 -9.76
CA ASN A 73 -13.76 4.08 -9.89
C ASN A 73 -14.23 4.10 -11.34
N ARG A 74 -13.39 4.64 -12.21
CA ARG A 74 -13.76 4.77 -13.62
C ARG A 74 -13.51 3.50 -14.41
N HIS A 75 -12.63 2.65 -13.93
CA HIS A 75 -12.22 1.44 -14.64
C HIS A 75 -12.53 0.23 -13.79
N PRO A 76 -13.74 -0.32 -13.94
CA PRO A 76 -14.08 -1.49 -13.14
C PRO A 76 -13.07 -2.60 -13.34
N LEU A 77 -12.63 -3.14 -12.26
CA LEU A 77 -11.61 -4.19 -12.26
C LEU A 77 -12.29 -5.53 -12.10
N SER A 78 -11.74 -6.53 -12.77
CA SER A 78 -12.32 -7.86 -12.65
C SER A 78 -11.57 -8.64 -11.60
N ALA A 79 -11.37 -8.02 -10.50
CA ALA A 79 -10.56 -8.62 -9.47
C ALA A 79 -11.24 -9.74 -8.77
N SER A 80 -12.50 -9.75 -8.85
CA SER A 80 -13.15 -10.73 -8.10
C SER A 80 -12.74 -12.08 -8.51
N ASN A 81 -12.33 -12.18 -9.10
CA ASN A 81 -12.18 -13.42 -9.24
C ASN A 81 -11.10 -14.00 -9.54
N PRO A 82 -10.65 -14.00 -8.86
CA PRO A 82 -9.56 -14.68 -9.15
C PRO A 82 -9.85 -15.96 -9.66
N SER A 83 -10.29 -16.42 -9.50
CA SER A 83 -10.37 -17.58 -9.98
C SER A 83 -11.11 -17.61 -11.13
N ASN A 84 -11.34 -17.14 -11.37
CA ASN A 84 -11.82 -17.32 -12.51
C ASN A 84 -11.48 -16.60 -13.43
N GLY A 85 -11.09 -16.39 -13.33
CA GLY A 85 -10.80 -15.91 -14.05
C GLY A 85 -10.96 -15.55 -14.98
N THR A 86 -11.12 -15.32 -15.10
CA THR A 86 -11.34 -14.96 -15.89
C THR A 86 -11.45 -14.35 -16.55
N PRO A 87 -11.40 -14.23 -16.70
CA PRO A 87 -11.50 -13.64 -17.37
C PRO A 87 -11.60 -13.01 -18.10
N VAL A 88 -11.71 -12.86 -18.06
CA VAL A 88 -11.84 -12.38 -18.72
C VAL A 88 -11.79 -11.69 -19.26
N GLN A 89 -11.68 -11.57 -19.16
CA GLN A 89 -11.65 -10.97 -19.70
C GLN A 89 -11.50 -10.38 -20.26
N THR A 90 -11.50 -10.28 -20.09
CA THR A 90 -11.35 -9.79 -20.64
C THR A 90 -11.40 -9.08 -21.19
N SER A 91 -11.52 -8.98 -21.16
CA SER A 91 -11.60 -8.40 -21.73
C SER A 91 -11.71 -7.50 -22.02
N GLN A 92 -11.84 -7.29 -21.93
CA GLN A 92 -11.92 -6.57 -22.13
C GLN A 92 -11.66 -5.86 -22.13
N SER A 93 -11.57 -5.66 -21.96
CA SER A 93 -11.22 -5.06 -21.97
C SER A 93 -10.94 -4.64 -22.19
#